data_2979ff832df91e6d719062a1e1047e33
#
_entry.id   2979ff832df91e6d719062a1e1047e33
#
_cell.length_a   1.000
_cell.length_b   1.000
_cell.length_c   1.000
_cell.angle_alpha   90.00
_cell.angle_beta   90.00
_cell.angle_gamma   90.00
#
_symmetry.space_group_name_H-M   'P 1'
#
loop_
_entity.id
_entity.type
_entity.pdbx_description
1 polymer ?
#
loop_
_entity_poly.entity_id
_entity_poly.type
_entity_poly.pdbx_seq_one_letter_code
_entity_poly.pdbx_strand_id
1 'polypeptide(L)'
;MIEKNSVVTAVVEGIGSGGEGIIRHEGVTFFVPACLPGEKVRFKVLKRKGNVGYGKIEEVLTPAEERARAKCSVFLRCGGCSLQHFEYEAQLVHKAAMVKDALRKIGGIVVNVPTAVKSDLPYGYRNKLQMPIGVDKEGNTVIGFYAERSHRIVPVNACAIHPDWSEKLIAVVKRYAAECAVKGYDEEKKTGALRHIVAREIGGKFIFTLVTAKREIPNVDYLVTLLSERFGEFSLYLNVNDKDTNVIFGEEFHLVHGRGFFEAEEQGIRYEAGPVTFLQVNENVRTKLYKDALKTVTGDGDEVVIDAYSGGGLLTAMIAKKAKRVYGIELEPEAVRCADALKAKNRLENMTNICGAVEEKLSGVLEREKGEKVRLILDPPRAGIARSVVKALLSSGIPKLTLISCNPATLARDLGLLTGRLIETESGELIKNPLYADLSETDVLDGYYAVTRIQPYDMFPQTKHVETLVCLSKKTEKHINIDVEFGEGEGQISLKKLQEELNEQKPKKKTTYKDVQTYIEEKYGFKVHTAYIAEVKRDLGLPMYDAPNAVEELKKPRQHPTAEMVEAIKDALKHFEII
;
A
#
# COMPACT_ATOMS: atom_id res chain seq x y z
N MET A 1 -24.11 33.36 -5.16
CA MET A 1 -22.71 32.80 -5.35
C MET A 1 -22.12 32.57 -3.97
N ILE A 2 -21.65 31.36 -3.67
CA ILE A 2 -21.10 31.03 -2.35
C ILE A 2 -19.69 31.60 -2.23
N GLU A 3 -19.49 32.51 -1.27
CA GLU A 3 -18.23 33.20 -1.05
C GLU A 3 -17.53 32.73 0.24
N LYS A 4 -16.27 33.14 0.41
CA LYS A 4 -15.55 32.94 1.67
C LYS A 4 -16.35 33.55 2.85
N ASN A 5 -16.42 32.84 3.95
CA ASN A 5 -17.20 33.14 5.17
C ASN A 5 -18.71 32.94 5.04
N SER A 6 -19.26 32.54 3.88
CA SER A 6 -20.67 32.13 3.81
C SER A 6 -20.90 30.91 4.70
N VAL A 7 -22.09 30.85 5.29
CA VAL A 7 -22.58 29.70 6.08
C VAL A 7 -23.55 28.91 5.20
N VAL A 8 -23.29 27.61 5.04
CA VAL A 8 -24.07 26.70 4.20
C VAL A 8 -24.65 25.59 5.05
N THR A 9 -25.90 25.23 4.78
CA THR A 9 -26.54 24.04 5.36
C THR A 9 -26.79 23.03 4.25
N ALA A 10 -26.23 21.83 4.38
CA ALA A 10 -26.36 20.78 3.37
C ALA A 10 -26.20 19.38 3.97
N VAL A 11 -26.48 18.35 3.16
CA VAL A 11 -26.29 16.95 3.51
C VAL A 11 -24.94 16.48 3.04
N VAL A 12 -24.25 15.69 3.86
CA VAL A 12 -22.97 15.06 3.52
C VAL A 12 -23.22 13.82 2.68
N GLU A 13 -22.61 13.76 1.49
CA GLU A 13 -22.82 12.66 0.53
C GLU A 13 -21.83 11.50 0.68
N GLY A 14 -20.65 11.75 1.24
CA GLY A 14 -19.58 10.75 1.38
C GLY A 14 -18.42 11.23 2.24
N ILE A 15 -17.40 10.38 2.37
CA ILE A 15 -16.13 10.72 3.03
C ILE A 15 -15.02 10.70 1.99
N GLY A 16 -14.20 11.72 1.96
CA GLY A 16 -13.01 11.82 1.12
C GLY A 16 -11.84 10.99 1.68
N SER A 17 -10.82 10.80 0.85
CA SER A 17 -9.59 10.07 1.22
C SER A 17 -8.80 10.71 2.38
N GLY A 18 -9.07 11.96 2.69
CA GLY A 18 -8.51 12.67 3.85
C GLY A 18 -9.34 12.50 5.12
N GLY A 19 -10.50 11.83 5.06
CA GLY A 19 -11.44 11.70 6.18
C GLY A 19 -12.40 12.90 6.32
N GLU A 20 -12.41 13.80 5.34
CA GLU A 20 -13.36 14.93 5.29
C GLU A 20 -14.70 14.48 4.69
N GLY A 21 -15.81 15.01 5.20
CA GLY A 21 -17.11 14.88 4.55
C GLY A 21 -17.13 15.59 3.20
N ILE A 22 -17.72 14.95 2.21
CA ILE A 22 -17.92 15.48 0.85
C ILE A 22 -19.36 16.01 0.76
N ILE A 23 -19.50 17.28 0.42
CA ILE A 23 -20.78 17.95 0.28
C ILE A 23 -20.84 18.63 -1.08
N ARG A 24 -21.87 18.32 -1.89
CA ARG A 24 -22.13 19.03 -3.14
C ARG A 24 -23.25 20.05 -2.91
N HIS A 25 -22.98 21.30 -3.21
CA HIS A 25 -23.94 22.38 -3.06
C HIS A 25 -23.71 23.46 -4.13
N GLU A 26 -24.74 23.84 -4.86
CA GLU A 26 -24.70 24.82 -5.98
C GLU A 26 -23.53 24.62 -6.96
N GLY A 27 -23.28 23.37 -7.38
CA GLY A 27 -22.21 23.04 -8.34
C GLY A 27 -20.79 23.07 -7.76
N VAL A 28 -20.64 23.27 -6.44
CA VAL A 28 -19.36 23.26 -5.73
C VAL A 28 -19.27 22.03 -4.85
N THR A 29 -18.12 21.31 -4.91
CA THR A 29 -17.80 20.22 -4.00
C THR A 29 -17.00 20.75 -2.81
N PHE A 30 -17.58 20.67 -1.62
CA PHE A 30 -16.94 21.07 -0.37
C PHE A 30 -16.35 19.88 0.37
N PHE A 31 -15.14 20.05 0.91
CA PHE A 31 -14.48 19.14 1.84
C PHE A 31 -14.56 19.74 3.24
N VAL A 32 -15.29 19.08 4.13
CA VAL A 32 -15.56 19.58 5.50
C VAL A 32 -15.13 18.50 6.50
N PRO A 33 -14.06 18.72 7.29
CA PRO A 33 -13.63 17.77 8.32
C PRO A 33 -14.72 17.49 9.37
N ALA A 34 -14.67 16.29 9.96
CA ALA A 34 -15.57 15.83 11.01
C ALA A 34 -17.06 15.76 10.63
N CYS A 35 -17.35 15.51 9.38
CA CYS A 35 -18.70 15.23 8.89
C CYS A 35 -18.79 13.78 8.37
N LEU A 36 -19.93 13.13 8.58
CA LEU A 36 -20.21 11.77 8.14
C LEU A 36 -21.31 11.73 7.09
N PRO A 37 -21.32 10.74 6.19
CA PRO A 37 -22.37 10.58 5.18
C PRO A 37 -23.76 10.53 5.81
N GLY A 38 -24.74 11.15 5.14
CA GLY A 38 -26.13 11.23 5.63
C GLY A 38 -26.39 12.34 6.64
N GLU A 39 -25.36 12.94 7.24
CA GLU A 39 -25.55 14.04 8.18
C GLU A 39 -26.02 15.32 7.50
N LYS A 40 -26.97 16.01 8.12
CA LYS A 40 -27.30 17.39 7.79
C LYS A 40 -26.45 18.32 8.66
N VAL A 41 -25.59 19.09 8.02
CA VAL A 41 -24.61 19.92 8.73
C VAL A 41 -24.72 21.40 8.33
N ARG A 42 -24.33 22.28 9.24
CA ARG A 42 -24.07 23.69 8.98
C ARG A 42 -22.57 23.93 9.06
N PHE A 43 -22.00 24.49 8.00
CA PHE A 43 -20.56 24.73 7.92
C PHE A 43 -20.26 26.11 7.33
N LYS A 44 -19.12 26.68 7.75
CA LYS A 44 -18.59 27.94 7.23
C LYS A 44 -17.59 27.67 6.13
N VAL A 45 -17.72 28.36 5.00
CA VAL A 45 -16.79 28.29 3.87
C VAL A 45 -15.49 29.02 4.22
N LEU A 46 -14.38 28.30 4.23
CA LEU A 46 -13.05 28.85 4.51
C LEU A 46 -12.35 29.33 3.23
N LYS A 47 -12.46 28.56 2.14
CA LYS A 47 -11.81 28.83 0.87
C LYS A 47 -12.60 28.16 -0.27
N ARG A 48 -12.64 28.82 -1.42
CA ARG A 48 -13.17 28.28 -2.68
C ARG A 48 -12.18 28.55 -3.81
N LYS A 49 -12.02 27.58 -4.72
CA LYS A 49 -11.28 27.72 -5.97
C LYS A 49 -12.04 26.95 -7.05
N GLY A 50 -12.67 27.68 -7.97
CA GLY A 50 -13.53 27.09 -9.00
C GLY A 50 -14.72 26.33 -8.37
N ASN A 51 -14.83 25.04 -8.71
CA ASN A 51 -15.87 24.12 -8.23
C ASN A 51 -15.44 23.30 -6.98
N VAL A 52 -14.32 23.65 -6.33
CA VAL A 52 -13.84 23.02 -5.10
C VAL A 52 -13.82 24.02 -3.97
N GLY A 53 -14.36 23.62 -2.82
CA GLY A 53 -14.40 24.40 -1.60
C GLY A 53 -13.92 23.63 -0.36
N TYR A 54 -13.51 24.35 0.66
CA TYR A 54 -13.13 23.83 1.98
C TYR A 54 -13.95 24.52 3.03
N GLY A 55 -14.52 23.77 3.94
CA GLY A 55 -15.37 24.27 5.00
C GLY A 55 -14.88 23.88 6.39
N LYS A 56 -15.41 24.57 7.39
CA LYS A 56 -15.27 24.23 8.79
C LYS A 56 -16.67 23.99 9.34
N ILE A 57 -16.89 22.80 9.91
CA ILE A 57 -18.16 22.49 10.56
C ILE A 57 -18.43 23.48 11.70
N GLU A 58 -19.65 23.97 11.78
CA GLU A 58 -20.18 24.77 12.89
C GLU A 58 -21.12 23.93 13.73
N GLU A 59 -22.00 23.12 13.07
CA GLU A 59 -23.00 22.33 13.77
C GLU A 59 -23.41 21.11 12.94
N VAL A 60 -23.67 20.00 13.64
CA VAL A 60 -24.35 18.82 13.10
C VAL A 60 -25.82 18.92 13.49
N LEU A 61 -26.68 19.19 12.50
CA LEU A 61 -28.12 19.36 12.71
C LEU A 61 -28.85 18.01 12.85
N THR A 62 -28.42 17.03 12.06
CA THR A 62 -28.91 15.65 12.12
C THR A 62 -27.71 14.74 12.06
N PRO A 63 -27.35 14.06 13.16
CA PRO A 63 -26.21 13.16 13.18
C PRO A 63 -26.51 11.85 12.45
N ALA A 64 -25.48 11.22 11.89
CA ALA A 64 -25.52 9.85 11.44
C ALA A 64 -25.53 8.87 12.63
N GLU A 65 -26.04 7.67 12.43
CA GLU A 65 -26.08 6.60 13.45
C GLU A 65 -24.66 6.25 13.92
N GLU A 66 -23.70 6.23 12.99
CA GLU A 66 -22.31 5.88 13.26
C GLU A 66 -21.49 7.04 13.86
N ARG A 67 -22.13 8.15 14.24
CA ARG A 67 -21.41 9.25 14.87
C ARG A 67 -21.01 8.93 16.30
N ALA A 68 -19.70 9.01 16.55
CA ALA A 68 -19.09 8.85 17.87
C ALA A 68 -18.63 10.18 18.46
N ARG A 69 -18.55 10.22 19.80
CA ARG A 69 -17.88 11.31 20.49
C ARG A 69 -16.36 11.09 20.49
N ALA A 70 -15.61 12.03 19.92
CA ALA A 70 -14.15 11.97 19.95
C ALA A 70 -13.62 11.98 21.39
N LYS A 71 -12.71 11.05 21.72
CA LYS A 71 -12.07 10.94 23.04
C LYS A 71 -11.01 12.03 23.27
N CYS A 72 -10.40 12.53 22.21
CA CYS A 72 -9.31 13.51 22.29
C CYS A 72 -9.84 14.94 22.37
N SER A 73 -9.46 15.68 23.41
CA SER A 73 -9.88 17.08 23.64
C SER A 73 -9.34 18.06 22.59
N VAL A 74 -8.28 17.67 21.86
CA VAL A 74 -7.68 18.48 20.78
C VAL A 74 -7.96 17.91 19.39
N PHE A 75 -8.91 16.97 19.27
CA PHE A 75 -9.37 16.47 17.98
C PHE A 75 -9.74 17.64 17.05
N LEU A 76 -9.41 17.56 15.79
CA LEU A 76 -9.51 18.60 14.75
C LEU A 76 -8.56 19.81 14.90
N ARG A 77 -7.90 19.99 16.03
CA ARG A 77 -6.85 21.00 16.17
C ARG A 77 -5.46 20.39 15.93
N CYS A 78 -5.28 19.15 16.40
CA CYS A 78 -4.12 18.31 16.14
C CYS A 78 -4.28 17.58 14.80
N GLY A 79 -3.24 17.54 13.97
CA GLY A 79 -3.26 16.86 12.66
C GLY A 79 -3.10 15.33 12.72
N GLY A 80 -3.09 14.72 13.92
CA GLY A 80 -2.77 13.29 14.07
C GLY A 80 -3.93 12.33 13.79
N CYS A 81 -5.17 12.72 14.08
CA CYS A 81 -6.36 11.89 13.92
C CYS A 81 -7.41 12.58 13.04
N SER A 82 -8.10 11.79 12.22
CA SER A 82 -9.13 12.29 11.30
C SER A 82 -10.49 11.63 11.47
N LEU A 83 -10.61 10.50 12.19
CA LEU A 83 -11.83 9.70 12.24
C LEU A 83 -12.37 9.44 13.66
N GLN A 84 -11.91 10.15 14.71
CA GLN A 84 -12.41 9.91 16.08
C GLN A 84 -13.90 10.20 16.29
N HIS A 85 -14.53 10.91 15.36
CA HIS A 85 -15.96 11.21 15.36
C HIS A 85 -16.82 10.12 14.69
N PHE A 86 -16.23 9.02 14.29
CA PHE A 86 -16.82 7.91 13.54
C PHE A 86 -16.67 6.62 14.33
N GLU A 87 -17.74 5.84 14.48
CA GLU A 87 -17.71 4.54 15.17
C GLU A 87 -16.66 3.61 14.57
N TYR A 88 -15.98 2.85 15.44
CA TYR A 88 -14.79 2.11 15.02
C TYR A 88 -15.08 1.05 13.94
N GLU A 89 -16.14 0.28 14.11
CA GLU A 89 -16.50 -0.75 13.10
C GLU A 89 -16.86 -0.09 11.74
N ALA A 90 -17.50 1.07 11.76
CA ALA A 90 -17.79 1.84 10.55
C ALA A 90 -16.51 2.40 9.89
N GLN A 91 -15.47 2.77 10.68
CA GLN A 91 -14.16 3.14 10.12
C GLN A 91 -13.54 1.98 9.31
N LEU A 92 -13.68 0.73 9.76
CA LEU A 92 -13.13 -0.46 9.07
C LEU A 92 -13.80 -0.68 7.70
N VAL A 93 -15.12 -0.53 7.65
CA VAL A 93 -15.90 -0.58 6.40
C VAL A 93 -15.50 0.57 5.46
N HIS A 94 -15.37 1.79 6.00
CA HIS A 94 -14.94 2.95 5.23
C HIS A 94 -13.53 2.77 4.63
N LYS A 95 -12.57 2.25 5.40
CA LYS A 95 -11.21 1.99 4.92
C LYS A 95 -11.19 0.96 3.78
N ALA A 96 -12.00 -0.08 3.86
CA ALA A 96 -12.18 -1.04 2.77
C ALA A 96 -12.80 -0.37 1.53
N ALA A 97 -13.80 0.49 1.70
CA ALA A 97 -14.42 1.24 0.61
C ALA A 97 -13.43 2.21 -0.05
N MET A 98 -12.54 2.87 0.72
CA MET A 98 -11.47 3.72 0.18
C MET A 98 -10.52 2.93 -0.76
N VAL A 99 -10.10 1.73 -0.35
CA VAL A 99 -9.26 0.85 -1.17
C VAL A 99 -10.01 0.43 -2.43
N LYS A 100 -11.24 -0.06 -2.30
CA LYS A 100 -12.10 -0.46 -3.43
C LYS A 100 -12.29 0.67 -4.45
N ASP A 101 -12.57 1.87 -3.96
CA ASP A 101 -12.77 3.06 -4.80
C ASP A 101 -11.49 3.48 -5.53
N ALA A 102 -10.33 3.44 -4.87
CA ALA A 102 -9.05 3.72 -5.51
C ALA A 102 -8.74 2.70 -6.62
N LEU A 103 -8.91 1.41 -6.34
CA LEU A 103 -8.72 0.35 -7.33
C LEU A 103 -9.60 0.54 -8.56
N ARG A 104 -10.88 0.84 -8.38
CA ARG A 104 -11.83 1.05 -9.47
C ARG A 104 -11.51 2.32 -10.27
N LYS A 105 -11.32 3.46 -9.59
CA LYS A 105 -11.21 4.79 -10.22
C LYS A 105 -9.83 5.04 -10.82
N ILE A 106 -8.77 4.58 -10.17
CA ILE A 106 -7.39 4.81 -10.59
C ILE A 106 -6.86 3.61 -11.36
N GLY A 107 -6.97 2.40 -10.78
CA GLY A 107 -6.40 1.17 -11.35
C GLY A 107 -7.25 0.52 -12.44
N GLY A 108 -8.52 0.91 -12.59
CA GLY A 108 -9.45 0.24 -13.50
C GLY A 108 -9.78 -1.20 -13.08
N ILE A 109 -9.60 -1.52 -11.79
CA ILE A 109 -9.75 -2.87 -11.24
C ILE A 109 -11.04 -2.93 -10.42
N VAL A 110 -11.92 -3.87 -10.78
CA VAL A 110 -13.14 -4.17 -10.02
C VAL A 110 -12.91 -5.48 -9.26
N VAL A 111 -12.94 -5.38 -7.94
CA VAL A 111 -12.67 -6.51 -7.04
C VAL A 111 -13.45 -6.33 -5.73
N ASN A 112 -13.83 -7.45 -5.12
CA ASN A 112 -14.40 -7.40 -3.77
C ASN A 112 -13.28 -7.13 -2.76
N VAL A 113 -13.46 -6.10 -1.93
CA VAL A 113 -12.52 -5.73 -0.87
C VAL A 113 -13.21 -5.98 0.47
N PRO A 114 -12.76 -6.95 1.26
CA PRO A 114 -13.36 -7.26 2.56
C PRO A 114 -13.10 -6.11 3.56
N THR A 115 -13.88 -6.08 4.62
CA THR A 115 -13.69 -5.16 5.74
C THR A 115 -12.26 -5.22 6.27
N ALA A 116 -11.70 -4.08 6.67
CA ALA A 116 -10.34 -4.02 7.17
C ALA A 116 -10.16 -4.86 8.46
N VAL A 117 -9.05 -5.59 8.55
CA VAL A 117 -8.68 -6.32 9.78
C VAL A 117 -8.48 -5.31 10.90
N LYS A 118 -9.24 -5.47 11.98
CA LYS A 118 -9.25 -4.55 13.11
C LYS A 118 -8.04 -4.68 14.02
N SER A 119 -7.71 -3.57 14.67
CA SER A 119 -6.89 -3.56 15.88
C SER A 119 -7.73 -3.98 17.09
N ASP A 120 -7.19 -4.80 17.97
CA ASP A 120 -7.86 -5.14 19.23
C ASP A 120 -7.91 -3.93 20.18
N LEU A 121 -7.01 -2.96 19.96
CA LEU A 121 -6.96 -1.68 20.66
C LEU A 121 -7.17 -0.53 19.66
N PRO A 122 -8.39 0.03 19.54
CA PRO A 122 -8.62 1.19 18.66
C PRO A 122 -8.06 2.51 19.23
N TYR A 123 -7.64 2.51 20.48
CA TYR A 123 -6.94 3.58 21.20
C TYR A 123 -5.76 2.99 21.97
N GLY A 124 -4.78 3.82 22.36
CA GLY A 124 -3.62 3.37 23.13
C GLY A 124 -2.74 2.33 22.42
N TYR A 125 -2.78 2.25 21.08
CA TYR A 125 -2.09 1.21 20.31
C TYR A 125 -0.66 1.59 19.90
N ARG A 126 -0.32 2.90 19.87
CA ARG A 126 0.97 3.34 19.33
C ARG A 126 2.10 3.14 20.34
N ASN A 127 3.05 2.28 19.99
CA ASN A 127 4.27 2.03 20.76
C ASN A 127 5.40 3.04 20.49
N LYS A 128 5.19 4.03 19.58
CA LYS A 128 6.16 5.09 19.28
C LYS A 128 5.48 6.46 19.33
N LEU A 129 6.03 7.35 20.14
CA LEU A 129 5.66 8.75 20.26
C LEU A 129 6.74 9.63 19.64
N GLN A 130 6.33 10.63 18.87
CA GLN A 130 7.20 11.71 18.37
C GLN A 130 6.47 13.03 18.56
N MET A 131 6.99 13.91 19.43
CA MET A 131 6.35 15.18 19.75
C MET A 131 7.32 16.34 19.60
N PRO A 132 6.98 17.37 18.82
CA PRO A 132 7.73 18.62 18.78
C PRO A 132 7.64 19.35 20.14
N ILE A 133 8.72 20.01 20.46
CA ILE A 133 8.85 20.94 21.59
C ILE A 133 9.25 22.28 20.99
N GLY A 134 8.51 23.30 21.27
CA GLY A 134 8.75 24.65 20.75
C GLY A 134 8.28 25.72 21.72
N VAL A 135 7.96 26.88 21.19
CA VAL A 135 7.44 28.01 21.97
C VAL A 135 6.07 28.44 21.44
N ASP A 136 5.23 28.94 22.33
CA ASP A 136 4.00 29.63 21.98
C ASP A 136 4.30 31.11 21.59
N LYS A 137 3.25 31.89 21.30
CA LYS A 137 3.39 33.30 20.92
C LYS A 137 3.93 34.17 22.05
N GLU A 138 3.74 33.74 23.28
CA GLU A 138 4.20 34.39 24.50
C GLU A 138 5.65 33.97 24.86
N GLY A 139 6.23 33.03 24.13
CA GLY A 139 7.60 32.52 24.36
C GLY A 139 7.69 31.42 25.41
N ASN A 140 6.56 30.86 25.86
CA ASN A 140 6.56 29.74 26.79
C ASN A 140 6.83 28.42 26.05
N THR A 141 7.56 27.51 26.70
CA THR A 141 7.80 26.17 26.15
C THR A 141 6.51 25.37 26.07
N VAL A 142 6.20 24.86 24.88
CA VAL A 142 5.04 24.02 24.59
C VAL A 142 5.47 22.68 24.02
N ILE A 143 4.75 21.62 24.42
CA ILE A 143 4.95 20.24 23.96
C ILE A 143 3.61 19.75 23.44
N GLY A 144 3.59 19.20 22.22
CA GLY A 144 2.33 18.77 21.63
C GLY A 144 2.51 18.15 20.25
N PHE A 145 1.53 18.31 19.39
CA PHE A 145 1.58 17.88 18.01
C PHE A 145 1.33 19.06 17.07
N TYR A 146 1.86 18.96 15.84
CA TYR A 146 1.57 19.99 14.84
C TYR A 146 0.09 20.00 14.45
N ALA A 147 -0.45 21.22 14.31
CA ALA A 147 -1.71 21.40 13.63
C ALA A 147 -1.58 20.98 12.15
N GLU A 148 -2.66 20.50 11.57
CA GLU A 148 -2.63 20.02 10.17
C GLU A 148 -2.09 21.09 9.22
N ARG A 149 -1.13 20.71 8.37
CA ARG A 149 -0.45 21.59 7.39
C ARG A 149 0.19 22.84 8.01
N SER A 150 0.70 22.73 9.22
CA SER A 150 1.31 23.84 9.95
C SER A 150 2.41 23.35 10.90
N HIS A 151 3.39 24.22 11.19
CA HIS A 151 4.38 24.01 12.26
C HIS A 151 3.87 24.50 13.62
N ARG A 152 2.65 25.02 13.71
CA ARG A 152 2.07 25.45 14.98
C ARG A 152 1.80 24.24 15.87
N ILE A 153 2.44 24.20 17.03
CA ILE A 153 2.24 23.17 18.03
C ILE A 153 0.91 23.35 18.74
N VAL A 154 0.11 22.30 18.79
CA VAL A 154 -1.10 22.19 19.63
C VAL A 154 -0.70 21.51 20.93
N PRO A 155 -0.66 22.24 22.06
CA PRO A 155 -0.25 21.66 23.33
C PRO A 155 -1.19 20.54 23.78
N VAL A 156 -0.61 19.47 24.33
CA VAL A 156 -1.38 18.35 24.89
C VAL A 156 -0.78 17.89 26.21
N ASN A 157 -1.60 17.26 27.04
CA ASN A 157 -1.17 16.54 28.25
C ASN A 157 -1.24 15.02 28.06
N ALA A 158 -2.14 14.57 27.16
CA ALA A 158 -2.35 13.18 26.83
C ALA A 158 -2.68 13.01 25.36
N CYS A 159 -2.48 11.81 24.82
CA CYS A 159 -2.85 11.46 23.44
C CYS A 159 -3.63 10.15 23.43
N ALA A 160 -4.88 10.18 22.98
CA ALA A 160 -5.79 9.04 23.05
C ALA A 160 -5.31 7.80 22.27
N ILE A 161 -4.47 7.95 21.23
CA ILE A 161 -3.95 6.83 20.44
C ILE A 161 -2.62 6.27 20.96
N HIS A 162 -2.00 6.93 21.95
CA HIS A 162 -0.84 6.40 22.68
C HIS A 162 -1.29 5.84 24.03
N PRO A 163 -0.60 4.83 24.58
CA PRO A 163 -0.86 4.33 25.93
C PRO A 163 -0.55 5.38 27.01
N ASP A 164 -1.00 5.12 28.24
CA ASP A 164 -0.88 6.04 29.39
C ASP A 164 0.54 6.47 29.74
N TRP A 165 1.56 5.68 29.36
CA TRP A 165 2.95 6.08 29.54
C TRP A 165 3.29 7.39 28.82
N SER A 166 2.59 7.72 27.73
CA SER A 166 2.80 8.96 26.98
C SER A 166 2.45 10.20 27.78
N GLU A 167 1.40 10.15 28.60
CA GLU A 167 1.02 11.22 29.51
C GLU A 167 2.10 11.44 30.58
N LYS A 168 2.60 10.34 31.17
CA LYS A 168 3.68 10.39 32.14
C LYS A 168 4.94 11.03 31.56
N LEU A 169 5.32 10.67 30.33
CA LEU A 169 6.48 11.23 29.64
C LEU A 169 6.31 12.73 29.37
N ILE A 170 5.13 13.14 28.86
CA ILE A 170 4.83 14.57 28.63
C ILE A 170 4.97 15.36 29.92
N ALA A 171 4.44 14.86 31.02
CA ALA A 171 4.55 15.52 32.34
C ALA A 171 6.00 15.66 32.80
N VAL A 172 6.82 14.58 32.64
CA VAL A 172 8.25 14.60 32.97
C VAL A 172 8.99 15.65 32.16
N VAL A 173 8.82 15.68 30.84
CA VAL A 173 9.54 16.63 29.98
C VAL A 173 9.10 18.07 30.24
N LYS A 174 7.81 18.32 30.49
CA LYS A 174 7.32 19.65 30.91
C LYS A 174 7.94 20.09 32.23
N ARG A 175 7.99 19.21 33.23
CA ARG A 175 8.59 19.49 34.52
C ARG A 175 10.08 19.81 34.39
N TYR A 176 10.83 18.98 33.66
CA TYR A 176 12.23 19.21 33.37
C TYR A 176 12.46 20.58 32.70
N ALA A 177 11.71 20.87 31.63
CA ALA A 177 11.85 22.15 30.91
C ALA A 177 11.61 23.36 31.81
N ALA A 178 10.60 23.27 32.71
CA ALA A 178 10.25 24.35 33.63
C ALA A 178 11.28 24.51 34.77
N GLU A 179 11.61 23.44 35.49
CA GLU A 179 12.47 23.48 36.66
C GLU A 179 13.94 23.74 36.32
N CYS A 180 14.42 23.29 35.14
CA CYS A 180 15.77 23.55 34.67
C CYS A 180 15.88 24.77 33.73
N ALA A 181 14.79 25.51 33.53
CA ALA A 181 14.70 26.65 32.63
C ALA A 181 15.20 26.37 31.19
N VAL A 182 14.98 25.13 30.68
CA VAL A 182 15.38 24.72 29.33
C VAL A 182 14.26 25.05 28.37
N LYS A 183 14.50 26.00 27.47
CA LYS A 183 13.48 26.47 26.52
C LYS A 183 13.30 25.57 25.32
N GLY A 184 12.05 25.44 24.87
CA GLY A 184 11.71 24.92 23.55
C GLY A 184 12.38 25.71 22.42
N TYR A 185 12.63 25.05 21.29
CA TYR A 185 13.27 25.69 20.14
C TYR A 185 12.26 26.58 19.39
N ASP A 186 12.63 27.84 19.23
CA ASP A 186 11.92 28.80 18.40
C ASP A 186 12.51 28.74 16.96
N GLU A 187 11.73 28.18 16.03
CA GLU A 187 12.16 28.00 14.63
C GLU A 187 12.38 29.32 13.90
N GLU A 188 11.68 30.41 14.29
CA GLU A 188 11.82 31.72 13.67
C GLU A 188 13.06 32.45 14.19
N LYS A 189 13.28 32.44 15.51
CA LYS A 189 14.39 33.13 16.15
C LYS A 189 15.67 32.30 16.22
N LYS A 190 15.59 30.98 15.89
CA LYS A 190 16.70 30.02 16.02
C LYS A 190 17.29 29.99 17.43
N THR A 191 16.46 30.07 18.46
CA THR A 191 16.83 30.07 19.88
C THR A 191 16.12 28.98 20.65
N GLY A 192 16.64 28.61 21.82
CA GLY A 192 16.12 27.49 22.61
C GLY A 192 16.94 26.22 22.35
N ALA A 193 16.64 25.16 23.08
CA ALA A 193 17.40 23.92 23.04
C ALA A 193 16.55 22.70 22.67
N LEU A 194 15.32 22.58 23.17
CA LEU A 194 14.50 21.39 23.03
C LEU A 194 13.70 21.43 21.73
N ARG A 195 13.93 20.47 20.83
CA ARG A 195 13.22 20.37 19.55
C ARG A 195 12.15 19.29 19.52
N HIS A 196 12.47 18.07 19.96
CA HIS A 196 11.52 16.96 20.01
C HIS A 196 11.80 16.05 21.19
N ILE A 197 10.76 15.34 21.62
CA ILE A 197 10.89 14.12 22.41
C ILE A 197 10.36 12.95 21.58
N VAL A 198 11.19 11.94 21.40
CA VAL A 198 10.82 10.68 20.76
C VAL A 198 10.89 9.58 21.79
N ALA A 199 9.87 8.75 21.85
CA ALA A 199 9.82 7.62 22.75
C ALA A 199 9.38 6.36 22.00
N ARG A 200 9.94 5.23 22.39
CA ARG A 200 9.52 3.91 21.93
C ARG A 200 9.39 2.98 23.12
N GLU A 201 8.28 2.28 23.18
CA GLU A 201 8.05 1.20 24.13
C GLU A 201 8.31 -0.14 23.43
N ILE A 202 9.03 -1.05 24.13
CA ILE A 202 9.43 -2.36 23.64
C ILE A 202 9.33 -3.34 24.81
N GLY A 203 8.24 -4.11 24.86
CA GLY A 203 8.05 -5.11 25.90
C GLY A 203 8.10 -4.55 27.33
N GLY A 204 7.49 -3.38 27.55
CA GLY A 204 7.46 -2.69 28.83
C GLY A 204 8.72 -1.88 29.16
N LYS A 205 9.72 -1.86 28.27
CA LYS A 205 10.95 -1.05 28.38
C LYS A 205 10.90 0.13 27.42
N PHE A 206 11.67 1.19 27.70
CA PHE A 206 11.54 2.44 26.94
C PHE A 206 12.88 2.93 26.38
N ILE A 207 12.84 3.43 25.14
CA ILE A 207 13.92 4.22 24.57
C ILE A 207 13.40 5.63 24.39
N PHE A 208 13.98 6.56 25.15
CA PHE A 208 13.71 7.98 25.03
C PHE A 208 14.83 8.66 24.26
N THR A 209 14.48 9.54 23.34
CA THR A 209 15.45 10.38 22.63
C THR A 209 14.99 11.82 22.74
N LEU A 210 15.74 12.63 23.46
CA LEU A 210 15.54 14.07 23.50
C LEU A 210 16.34 14.69 22.37
N VAL A 211 15.63 15.26 21.37
CA VAL A 211 16.25 15.96 20.25
C VAL A 211 16.48 17.41 20.61
N THR A 212 17.71 17.87 20.49
CA THR A 212 18.16 19.18 20.93
C THR A 212 18.85 19.94 19.81
N ALA A 213 18.75 21.25 19.81
CA ALA A 213 19.50 22.13 18.90
C ALA A 213 20.96 22.34 19.34
N LYS A 214 21.33 21.87 20.54
CA LYS A 214 22.66 22.02 21.13
C LYS A 214 23.08 20.72 21.79
N ARG A 215 24.38 20.44 21.81
CA ARG A 215 24.93 19.23 22.42
C ARG A 215 24.80 19.25 23.94
N GLU A 216 24.99 20.41 24.54
CA GLU A 216 24.91 20.57 25.99
C GLU A 216 23.57 21.16 26.39
N ILE A 217 22.88 20.49 27.29
CA ILE A 217 21.64 20.94 27.94
C ILE A 217 21.81 20.91 29.46
N PRO A 218 21.23 21.89 30.18
CA PRO A 218 21.34 21.95 31.64
C PRO A 218 20.73 20.75 32.33
N ASN A 219 21.40 20.27 33.39
CA ASN A 219 20.82 19.31 34.34
C ASN A 219 20.20 18.05 33.73
N VAL A 220 20.85 17.44 32.71
CA VAL A 220 20.34 16.23 32.06
C VAL A 220 20.17 15.07 33.04
N ASP A 221 21.01 14.99 34.10
CA ASP A 221 20.88 13.98 35.16
C ASP A 221 19.58 14.14 35.94
N TYR A 222 19.07 15.34 36.09
CA TYR A 222 17.75 15.56 36.67
C TYR A 222 16.63 15.00 35.80
N LEU A 223 16.75 15.09 34.47
CA LEU A 223 15.81 14.41 33.58
C LEU A 223 15.85 12.89 33.76
N VAL A 224 17.05 12.30 33.90
CA VAL A 224 17.19 10.87 34.23
C VAL A 224 16.49 10.53 35.56
N THR A 225 16.65 11.35 36.59
CA THR A 225 15.96 11.18 37.88
C THR A 225 14.44 11.20 37.70
N LEU A 226 13.89 12.20 37.03
CA LEU A 226 12.44 12.32 36.76
C LEU A 226 11.87 11.15 35.97
N LEU A 227 12.64 10.64 35.00
CA LEU A 227 12.26 9.46 34.21
C LEU A 227 12.27 8.21 35.10
N SER A 228 13.31 8.04 35.97
CA SER A 228 13.42 6.90 36.88
C SER A 228 12.29 6.82 37.91
N GLU A 229 11.70 7.96 38.30
CA GLU A 229 10.52 8.00 39.17
C GLU A 229 9.24 7.44 38.53
N ARG A 230 9.17 7.40 37.19
CA ARG A 230 7.93 7.11 36.44
C ARG A 230 8.02 5.89 35.54
N PHE A 231 9.24 5.49 35.18
CA PHE A 231 9.48 4.40 34.23
C PHE A 231 10.45 3.38 34.87
N GLY A 232 10.25 2.12 34.51
CA GLY A 232 11.15 1.04 34.91
C GLY A 232 12.45 1.07 34.10
N GLU A 233 12.77 0.01 33.38
CA GLU A 233 13.97 -0.05 32.55
C GLU A 233 13.85 0.85 31.31
N PHE A 234 14.78 1.80 31.15
CA PHE A 234 14.83 2.68 30.00
C PHE A 234 16.25 3.05 29.58
N SER A 235 16.37 3.51 28.34
CA SER A 235 17.56 4.21 27.82
C SER A 235 17.18 5.63 27.43
N LEU A 236 18.06 6.59 27.73
CA LEU A 236 17.93 7.99 27.32
C LEU A 236 19.06 8.38 26.40
N TYR A 237 18.69 8.88 25.23
CA TYR A 237 19.61 9.50 24.28
C TYR A 237 19.38 11.01 24.20
N LEU A 238 20.48 11.75 24.03
CA LEU A 238 20.46 13.07 23.41
C LEU A 238 20.80 12.92 21.95
N ASN A 239 19.98 13.51 21.07
CA ASN A 239 20.25 13.58 19.65
C ASN A 239 20.38 15.04 19.25
N VAL A 240 21.52 15.39 18.66
CA VAL A 240 21.80 16.78 18.27
C VAL A 240 21.33 17.00 16.84
N ASN A 241 20.37 17.92 16.68
CA ASN A 241 19.88 18.36 15.38
C ASN A 241 19.80 19.88 15.37
N ASP A 242 20.80 20.52 14.81
CA ASP A 242 20.92 21.96 14.59
C ASP A 242 20.47 22.40 13.20
N LYS A 243 20.15 21.43 12.31
CA LYS A 243 19.80 21.69 10.91
C LYS A 243 18.39 22.29 10.78
N ASP A 244 18.21 23.17 9.82
CA ASP A 244 16.93 23.77 9.47
C ASP A 244 16.20 22.90 8.43
N THR A 245 15.76 21.72 8.87
CA THR A 245 15.09 20.72 8.02
C THR A 245 13.91 20.10 8.76
N ASN A 246 13.01 19.44 8.01
CA ASN A 246 11.92 18.68 8.58
C ASN A 246 12.35 17.29 9.13
N VAL A 247 13.63 16.95 9.04
CA VAL A 247 14.17 15.72 9.61
C VAL A 247 14.27 15.86 11.12
N ILE A 248 13.69 14.91 11.85
CA ILE A 248 13.61 14.98 13.32
C ILE A 248 14.98 14.71 13.95
N PHE A 249 15.64 13.63 13.53
CA PHE A 249 16.92 13.23 14.08
C PHE A 249 18.09 13.89 13.36
N GLY A 250 19.05 14.41 14.10
CA GLY A 250 20.39 14.69 13.62
C GLY A 250 21.24 13.42 13.53
N GLU A 251 22.48 13.57 13.12
CA GLU A 251 23.41 12.45 12.92
C GLU A 251 24.00 11.92 14.22
N GLU A 252 24.15 12.77 15.23
CA GLU A 252 24.80 12.44 16.51
C GLU A 252 23.78 11.95 17.56
N PHE A 253 24.01 10.74 18.08
CA PHE A 253 23.29 10.18 19.21
C PHE A 253 24.25 9.94 20.38
N HIS A 254 23.96 10.53 21.53
CA HIS A 254 24.73 10.37 22.76
C HIS A 254 23.89 9.62 23.78
N LEU A 255 24.33 8.41 24.17
CA LEU A 255 23.69 7.64 25.23
C LEU A 255 23.99 8.32 26.57
N VAL A 256 22.94 8.77 27.25
CA VAL A 256 23.02 9.42 28.57
C VAL A 256 22.79 8.41 29.68
N HIS A 257 21.83 7.49 29.48
CA HIS A 257 21.45 6.52 30.49
C HIS A 257 21.00 5.20 29.86
N GLY A 258 21.22 4.08 30.54
CA GLY A 258 20.75 2.75 30.16
C GLY A 258 21.69 2.01 29.22
N ARG A 259 21.17 0.97 28.54
CA ARG A 259 21.96 0.05 27.71
C ARG A 259 22.06 0.45 26.23
N GLY A 260 21.30 1.42 25.81
CA GLY A 260 21.26 1.89 24.42
C GLY A 260 20.26 1.15 23.52
N PHE A 261 20.01 -0.12 23.72
CA PHE A 261 19.04 -0.92 22.98
C PHE A 261 18.31 -1.89 23.89
N PHE A 262 17.17 -2.40 23.42
CA PHE A 262 16.44 -3.48 24.08
C PHE A 262 16.18 -4.63 23.13
N GLU A 263 16.31 -5.84 23.67
CA GLU A 263 15.93 -7.05 22.97
C GLU A 263 14.42 -7.28 23.04
N ALA A 264 13.88 -7.73 21.94
CA ALA A 264 12.50 -8.19 21.82
C ALA A 264 12.44 -9.45 20.96
N GLU A 265 11.30 -10.13 21.02
CA GLU A 265 11.03 -11.30 20.20
C GLU A 265 9.65 -11.17 19.57
N GLU A 266 9.56 -11.47 18.28
CA GLU A 266 8.30 -11.56 17.56
C GLU A 266 8.29 -12.77 16.64
N GLN A 267 7.28 -13.62 16.78
CA GLN A 267 7.12 -14.88 16.04
C GLN A 267 8.41 -15.74 16.03
N GLY A 268 9.12 -15.77 17.18
CA GLY A 268 10.33 -16.53 17.36
C GLY A 268 11.58 -15.90 16.71
N ILE A 269 11.52 -14.65 16.25
CA ILE A 269 12.68 -13.86 15.80
C ILE A 269 13.07 -12.90 16.92
N ARG A 270 14.30 -13.04 17.41
CA ARG A 270 14.89 -12.12 18.39
C ARG A 270 15.57 -10.96 17.65
N TYR A 271 15.24 -9.74 18.04
CA TYR A 271 15.81 -8.53 17.45
C TYR A 271 16.18 -7.50 18.52
N GLU A 272 17.03 -6.58 18.14
CA GLU A 272 17.38 -5.42 18.95
C GLU A 272 16.71 -4.18 18.39
N ALA A 273 16.13 -3.38 19.27
CA ALA A 273 15.56 -2.10 18.90
C ALA A 273 16.31 -0.97 19.61
N GLY A 274 16.80 -0.04 18.83
CA GLY A 274 17.46 1.20 19.23
C GLY A 274 16.62 2.43 18.86
N PRO A 275 17.15 3.65 19.00
CA PRO A 275 16.42 4.89 18.78
C PRO A 275 15.92 5.05 17.33
N VAL A 276 16.69 4.58 16.35
CA VAL A 276 16.39 4.71 14.91
C VAL A 276 15.69 3.50 14.30
N THR A 277 15.62 2.36 15.03
CA THR A 277 15.04 1.13 14.49
C THR A 277 13.61 1.35 14.01
N PHE A 278 13.31 0.99 12.77
CA PHE A 278 11.95 1.05 12.25
C PHE A 278 11.17 -0.20 12.67
N LEU A 279 10.02 0.01 13.27
CA LEU A 279 9.01 -1.01 13.57
C LEU A 279 7.64 -0.37 13.39
N GLN A 280 6.69 -1.12 12.86
CA GLN A 280 5.29 -0.67 12.76
C GLN A 280 4.75 -0.34 14.15
N VAL A 281 4.03 0.78 14.25
CA VAL A 281 3.64 1.38 15.54
C VAL A 281 2.49 0.65 16.26
N ASN A 282 1.75 -0.20 15.56
CA ASN A 282 0.67 -1.02 16.09
C ASN A 282 1.07 -2.49 16.02
N GLU A 283 1.62 -2.98 17.09
CA GLU A 283 2.15 -4.35 17.18
C GLU A 283 1.07 -5.41 16.93
N ASN A 284 -0.13 -5.20 17.46
CA ASN A 284 -1.24 -6.12 17.29
C ASN A 284 -1.60 -6.34 15.80
N VAL A 285 -1.73 -5.26 15.04
CA VAL A 285 -2.06 -5.34 13.61
C VAL A 285 -0.85 -5.78 12.78
N ARG A 286 0.37 -5.35 13.15
CA ARG A 286 1.62 -5.81 12.52
C ARG A 286 1.73 -7.33 12.57
N THR A 287 1.50 -7.93 13.74
CA THR A 287 1.57 -9.39 13.91
C THR A 287 0.54 -10.11 13.01
N LYS A 288 -0.69 -9.58 12.90
CA LYS A 288 -1.72 -10.12 11.99
C LYS A 288 -1.29 -10.00 10.53
N LEU A 289 -0.82 -8.83 10.12
CA LEU A 289 -0.35 -8.55 8.75
C LEU A 289 0.82 -9.47 8.37
N TYR A 290 1.84 -9.56 9.22
CA TYR A 290 3.03 -10.38 8.95
C TYR A 290 2.70 -11.87 8.92
N LYS A 291 1.82 -12.36 9.81
CA LYS A 291 1.33 -13.75 9.78
C LYS A 291 0.65 -14.08 8.45
N ASP A 292 -0.15 -13.15 7.94
CA ASP A 292 -0.81 -13.34 6.65
C ASP A 292 0.15 -13.19 5.48
N ALA A 293 1.08 -12.23 5.52
CA ALA A 293 2.13 -12.07 4.51
C ALA A 293 3.00 -13.33 4.40
N LEU A 294 3.43 -13.92 5.52
CA LEU A 294 4.18 -15.17 5.54
C LEU A 294 3.44 -16.29 4.80
N LYS A 295 2.14 -16.48 5.04
CA LYS A 295 1.34 -17.52 4.37
C LYS A 295 1.30 -17.35 2.84
N THR A 296 1.46 -16.12 2.33
CA THR A 296 1.40 -15.86 0.89
C THR A 296 2.70 -16.19 0.18
N VAL A 297 3.84 -16.09 0.87
CA VAL A 297 5.17 -16.26 0.27
C VAL A 297 5.88 -17.54 0.68
N THR A 298 5.40 -18.24 1.70
CA THR A 298 5.92 -19.55 2.11
C THR A 298 4.85 -20.62 1.87
N GLY A 299 5.30 -21.82 1.52
CA GLY A 299 4.42 -22.97 1.28
C GLY A 299 5.09 -24.24 1.82
N ASP A 300 5.70 -25.03 0.95
CA ASP A 300 6.30 -26.33 1.29
C ASP A 300 7.72 -26.22 1.84
N GLY A 301 8.29 -24.99 1.87
CA GLY A 301 9.63 -24.71 2.36
C GLY A 301 10.74 -24.81 1.30
N ASP A 302 10.37 -25.06 0.04
CA ASP A 302 11.27 -25.12 -1.12
C ASP A 302 11.38 -23.79 -1.89
N GLU A 303 10.63 -22.77 -1.46
CA GLU A 303 10.60 -21.47 -2.11
C GLU A 303 11.89 -20.67 -1.88
N VAL A 304 12.29 -19.95 -2.91
CA VAL A 304 13.20 -18.80 -2.80
C VAL A 304 12.35 -17.54 -2.72
N VAL A 305 12.50 -16.76 -1.64
CA VAL A 305 11.69 -15.55 -1.45
C VAL A 305 12.57 -14.31 -1.56
N ILE A 306 12.11 -13.33 -2.30
CA ILE A 306 12.72 -12.00 -2.36
C ILE A 306 11.83 -11.05 -1.57
N ASP A 307 12.38 -10.41 -0.55
CA ASP A 307 11.75 -9.36 0.24
C ASP A 307 12.32 -8.01 -0.21
N ALA A 308 11.59 -7.35 -1.10
CA ALA A 308 11.98 -6.06 -1.64
C ALA A 308 11.48 -4.92 -0.75
N TYR A 309 12.35 -3.96 -0.45
CA TYR A 309 12.17 -2.91 0.56
C TYR A 309 12.15 -3.49 1.98
N SER A 310 13.11 -4.37 2.30
CA SER A 310 13.11 -5.23 3.48
C SER A 310 13.33 -4.51 4.83
N GLY A 311 13.74 -3.22 4.81
CA GLY A 311 14.02 -2.44 6.01
C GLY A 311 15.04 -3.14 6.92
N GLY A 312 14.79 -3.19 8.23
CA GLY A 312 15.64 -3.87 9.23
C GLY A 312 15.56 -5.39 9.24
N GLY A 313 14.88 -6.01 8.25
CA GLY A 313 14.91 -7.45 7.99
C GLY A 313 14.03 -8.31 8.91
N LEU A 314 13.10 -7.73 9.70
CA LEU A 314 12.27 -8.53 10.60
C LEU A 314 11.36 -9.51 9.84
N LEU A 315 10.66 -9.05 8.81
CA LEU A 315 9.83 -9.90 7.96
C LEU A 315 10.70 -10.90 7.17
N THR A 316 11.83 -10.44 6.62
CA THR A 316 12.82 -11.28 5.93
C THR A 316 13.28 -12.45 6.81
N ALA A 317 13.59 -12.18 8.09
CA ALA A 317 14.01 -13.21 9.06
C ALA A 317 12.88 -14.20 9.40
N MET A 318 11.64 -13.72 9.50
CA MET A 318 10.48 -14.59 9.67
C MET A 318 10.27 -15.51 8.47
N ILE A 319 10.48 -14.99 7.25
CA ILE A 319 10.43 -15.77 6.00
C ILE A 319 11.55 -16.82 5.98
N ALA A 320 12.78 -16.45 6.39
CA ALA A 320 13.94 -17.34 6.41
C ALA A 320 13.73 -18.61 7.26
N LYS A 321 12.92 -18.55 8.30
CA LYS A 321 12.54 -19.74 9.10
C LYS A 321 11.70 -20.76 8.35
N LYS A 322 11.13 -20.40 7.19
CA LYS A 322 10.15 -21.22 6.47
C LYS A 322 10.49 -21.43 5.00
N ALA A 323 11.39 -20.66 4.44
CA ALA A 323 11.77 -20.72 3.03
C ALA A 323 13.12 -21.40 2.85
N LYS A 324 13.38 -21.93 1.64
CA LYS A 324 14.67 -22.51 1.23
C LYS A 324 15.80 -21.46 1.30
N ARG A 325 15.56 -20.28 0.74
CA ARG A 325 16.43 -19.10 0.78
C ARG A 325 15.60 -17.83 0.78
N VAL A 326 16.15 -16.76 1.37
CA VAL A 326 15.53 -15.43 1.32
C VAL A 326 16.57 -14.35 1.03
N TYR A 327 16.19 -13.41 0.18
CA TYR A 327 16.95 -12.22 -0.17
C TYR A 327 16.19 -10.98 0.29
N GLY A 328 16.77 -10.22 1.24
CA GLY A 328 16.27 -8.88 1.59
C GLY A 328 16.99 -7.83 0.76
N ILE A 329 16.26 -6.96 0.06
CA ILE A 329 16.83 -5.83 -0.69
C ILE A 329 16.40 -4.53 -0.02
N GLU A 330 17.35 -3.72 0.42
CA GLU A 330 17.10 -2.47 1.13
C GLU A 330 18.10 -1.39 0.71
N LEU A 331 17.61 -0.18 0.52
CA LEU A 331 18.41 0.95 0.08
C LEU A 331 19.31 1.52 1.20
N GLU A 332 18.78 1.59 2.43
CA GLU A 332 19.44 2.24 3.56
C GLU A 332 20.51 1.35 4.20
N PRO A 333 21.80 1.72 4.13
CA PRO A 333 22.90 0.89 4.65
C PRO A 333 22.76 0.56 6.15
N GLU A 334 22.20 1.47 6.95
CA GLU A 334 21.98 1.23 8.38
C GLU A 334 20.91 0.16 8.62
N ALA A 335 19.84 0.16 7.84
CA ALA A 335 18.81 -0.86 7.91
C ALA A 335 19.37 -2.25 7.51
N VAL A 336 20.23 -2.31 6.50
CA VAL A 336 20.93 -3.55 6.09
C VAL A 336 21.83 -4.05 7.21
N ARG A 337 22.61 -3.17 7.89
CA ARG A 337 23.41 -3.57 9.07
C ARG A 337 22.55 -4.14 10.18
N CYS A 338 21.39 -3.54 10.45
CA CYS A 338 20.43 -4.07 11.42
C CYS A 338 19.93 -5.46 11.00
N ALA A 339 19.63 -5.66 9.72
CA ALA A 339 19.18 -6.95 9.18
C ALA A 339 20.28 -8.02 9.25
N ASP A 340 21.55 -7.66 9.04
CA ASP A 340 22.70 -8.59 9.19
C ASP A 340 22.92 -8.97 10.67
N ALA A 341 22.82 -8.02 11.59
CA ALA A 341 22.88 -8.29 13.02
C ALA A 341 21.74 -9.23 13.47
N LEU A 342 20.53 -8.98 12.95
CA LEU A 342 19.35 -9.81 13.21
C LEU A 342 19.52 -11.23 12.64
N LYS A 343 20.04 -11.38 11.42
CA LYS A 343 20.42 -12.66 10.81
C LYS A 343 21.37 -13.43 11.71
N ALA A 344 22.48 -12.81 12.12
CA ALA A 344 23.50 -13.42 12.98
C ALA A 344 22.91 -13.86 14.34
N LYS A 345 22.13 -13.00 14.98
CA LYS A 345 21.48 -13.28 16.28
C LYS A 345 20.55 -14.50 16.23
N ASN A 346 19.87 -14.71 15.11
CA ASN A 346 18.92 -15.81 14.90
C ASN A 346 19.50 -17.00 14.14
N ARG A 347 20.79 -16.96 13.77
CA ARG A 347 21.53 -18.02 13.02
C ARG A 347 20.81 -18.41 11.71
N LEU A 348 20.39 -17.41 10.93
CA LEU A 348 19.64 -17.61 9.68
C LEU A 348 20.60 -17.66 8.49
N GLU A 349 21.25 -18.80 8.27
CA GLU A 349 22.27 -18.97 7.22
C GLU A 349 21.70 -18.82 5.79
N ASN A 350 20.41 -19.15 5.61
CA ASN A 350 19.68 -19.04 4.35
C ASN A 350 19.14 -17.62 4.05
N MET A 351 19.45 -16.62 4.86
CA MET A 351 19.09 -15.22 4.65
C MET A 351 20.28 -14.44 4.07
N THR A 352 20.05 -13.66 3.02
CA THR A 352 21.04 -12.77 2.41
C THR A 352 20.46 -11.36 2.30
N ASN A 353 21.14 -10.37 2.90
CA ASN A 353 20.74 -8.97 2.81
C ASN A 353 21.59 -8.26 1.75
N ILE A 354 20.97 -7.47 0.90
CA ILE A 354 21.59 -6.76 -0.23
C ILE A 354 21.32 -5.27 -0.07
N CYS A 355 22.38 -4.48 0.07
CA CYS A 355 22.30 -3.03 0.09
C CYS A 355 22.21 -2.48 -1.34
N GLY A 356 21.17 -1.70 -1.62
CA GLY A 356 20.99 -1.01 -2.88
C GLY A 356 19.52 -0.88 -3.29
N ALA A 357 19.29 -0.11 -4.34
CA ALA A 357 17.95 0.12 -4.87
C ALA A 357 17.37 -1.18 -5.47
N VAL A 358 16.08 -1.43 -5.21
CA VAL A 358 15.38 -2.61 -5.75
C VAL A 358 15.47 -2.63 -7.27
N GLU A 359 15.38 -1.47 -7.91
CA GLU A 359 15.49 -1.27 -9.35
C GLU A 359 16.79 -1.82 -9.95
N GLU A 360 17.88 -1.77 -9.17
CA GLU A 360 19.21 -2.19 -9.60
C GLU A 360 19.53 -3.64 -9.24
N LYS A 361 19.03 -4.09 -8.08
CA LYS A 361 19.44 -5.38 -7.49
C LYS A 361 18.53 -6.55 -7.88
N LEU A 362 17.24 -6.29 -8.11
CA LEU A 362 16.23 -7.33 -8.34
C LEU A 362 16.58 -8.24 -9.51
N SER A 363 16.95 -7.69 -10.67
CA SER A 363 17.26 -8.48 -11.87
C SER A 363 18.43 -9.44 -11.64
N GLY A 364 19.46 -9.01 -10.90
CA GLY A 364 20.61 -9.87 -10.59
C GLY A 364 20.27 -11.04 -9.66
N VAL A 365 19.33 -10.82 -8.71
CA VAL A 365 18.83 -11.91 -7.86
C VAL A 365 17.99 -12.89 -8.66
N LEU A 366 17.12 -12.41 -9.54
CA LEU A 366 16.26 -13.24 -10.39
C LEU A 366 17.06 -14.12 -11.35
N GLU A 367 18.13 -13.59 -11.95
CA GLU A 367 19.00 -14.38 -12.83
C GLU A 367 19.77 -15.46 -12.05
N ARG A 368 20.22 -15.15 -10.82
CA ARG A 368 20.89 -16.12 -9.93
C ARG A 368 19.97 -17.29 -9.55
N GLU A 369 18.71 -17.02 -9.33
CA GLU A 369 17.70 -17.99 -8.87
C GLU A 369 16.83 -18.53 -10.02
N LYS A 370 17.33 -18.42 -11.25
CA LYS A 370 16.64 -18.94 -12.43
C LYS A 370 16.40 -20.44 -12.33
N GLY A 371 15.14 -20.85 -12.53
CA GLY A 371 14.72 -22.25 -12.40
C GLY A 371 14.25 -22.64 -11.00
N GLU A 372 14.43 -21.78 -9.99
CA GLU A 372 13.90 -22.01 -8.66
C GLU A 372 12.44 -21.53 -8.54
N LYS A 373 11.75 -22.00 -7.51
CA LYS A 373 10.38 -21.58 -7.17
C LYS A 373 10.40 -20.20 -6.47
N VAL A 374 10.58 -19.15 -7.27
CA VAL A 374 10.71 -17.79 -6.74
C VAL A 374 9.34 -17.21 -6.39
N ARG A 375 9.24 -16.60 -5.21
CA ARG A 375 8.14 -15.73 -4.77
C ARG A 375 8.70 -14.38 -4.34
N LEU A 376 7.90 -13.34 -4.48
CA LEU A 376 8.34 -11.99 -4.15
C LEU A 376 7.32 -11.31 -3.24
N ILE A 377 7.82 -10.60 -2.22
CA ILE A 377 7.06 -9.66 -1.41
C ILE A 377 7.66 -8.26 -1.53
N LEU A 378 6.80 -7.26 -1.62
CA LEU A 378 7.18 -5.86 -1.73
C LEU A 378 6.42 -5.03 -0.68
N ASP A 379 7.15 -4.24 0.11
CA ASP A 379 6.59 -3.23 1.01
C ASP A 379 7.16 -1.85 0.67
N PRO A 380 6.79 -1.27 -0.50
CA PRO A 380 7.37 -0.04 -1.02
C PRO A 380 6.98 1.18 -0.18
N PRO A 381 7.73 2.30 -0.30
CA PRO A 381 7.39 3.56 0.34
C PRO A 381 6.06 4.12 -0.20
N ARG A 382 5.56 5.21 0.40
CA ARG A 382 4.29 5.85 0.03
C ARG A 382 4.17 6.24 -1.45
N ALA A 383 5.27 6.40 -2.15
CA ALA A 383 5.31 6.67 -3.58
C ALA A 383 4.90 5.46 -4.45
N GLY A 384 4.85 4.25 -3.85
CA GLY A 384 4.58 2.98 -4.53
C GLY A 384 5.82 2.40 -5.21
N ILE A 385 5.61 1.46 -6.10
CA ILE A 385 6.66 0.74 -6.83
C ILE A 385 7.17 1.63 -7.99
N ALA A 386 8.49 1.65 -8.19
CA ALA A 386 9.09 2.32 -9.34
C ALA A 386 8.70 1.62 -10.65
N ARG A 387 8.51 2.36 -11.73
CA ARG A 387 8.09 1.82 -13.02
C ARG A 387 9.08 0.80 -13.62
N SER A 388 10.36 1.00 -13.38
CA SER A 388 11.42 0.04 -13.75
C SER A 388 11.25 -1.31 -13.07
N VAL A 389 10.88 -1.32 -11.77
CA VAL A 389 10.56 -2.54 -11.02
C VAL A 389 9.30 -3.21 -11.58
N VAL A 390 8.23 -2.46 -11.88
CA VAL A 390 7.03 -3.02 -12.53
C VAL A 390 7.38 -3.71 -13.84
N LYS A 391 8.19 -3.07 -14.71
CA LYS A 391 8.64 -3.66 -15.97
C LYS A 391 9.46 -4.94 -15.74
N ALA A 392 10.37 -4.92 -14.78
CA ALA A 392 11.15 -6.11 -14.40
C ALA A 392 10.27 -7.25 -13.91
N LEU A 393 9.24 -6.97 -13.11
CA LEU A 393 8.29 -7.98 -12.62
C LEU A 393 7.47 -8.59 -13.76
N LEU A 394 6.97 -7.79 -14.68
CA LEU A 394 6.22 -8.28 -15.84
C LEU A 394 7.07 -9.20 -16.73
N SER A 395 8.38 -8.92 -16.87
CA SER A 395 9.33 -9.70 -17.66
C SER A 395 9.91 -10.91 -16.92
N SER A 396 9.89 -10.92 -15.58
CA SER A 396 10.60 -11.90 -14.74
C SER A 396 10.05 -13.32 -14.78
N GLY A 397 8.80 -13.51 -15.18
CA GLY A 397 8.16 -14.82 -15.09
C GLY A 397 7.79 -15.27 -13.67
N ILE A 398 8.00 -14.45 -12.62
CA ILE A 398 7.65 -14.81 -11.24
C ILE A 398 6.15 -15.13 -11.17
N PRO A 399 5.75 -16.32 -10.67
CA PRO A 399 4.34 -16.73 -10.71
C PRO A 399 3.47 -16.04 -9.66
N LYS A 400 4.03 -15.63 -8.51
CA LYS A 400 3.30 -15.07 -7.38
C LYS A 400 4.02 -13.88 -6.78
N LEU A 401 3.26 -12.78 -6.61
CA LEU A 401 3.70 -11.56 -5.95
C LEU A 401 2.80 -11.27 -4.75
N THR A 402 3.38 -10.70 -3.70
CA THR A 402 2.65 -10.14 -2.57
C THR A 402 3.06 -8.67 -2.41
N LEU A 403 2.09 -7.77 -2.34
CA LEU A 403 2.31 -6.35 -2.09
C LEU A 403 1.71 -5.96 -0.75
N ILE A 404 2.45 -5.18 0.02
CA ILE A 404 1.95 -4.43 1.18
C ILE A 404 2.00 -2.95 0.79
N SER A 405 0.96 -2.19 1.07
CA SER A 405 0.93 -0.77 0.71
C SER A 405 0.12 0.04 1.73
N CYS A 406 0.70 1.17 2.14
CA CYS A 406 0.05 2.15 3.03
C CYS A 406 -0.72 3.25 2.29
N ASN A 407 -0.75 3.23 0.94
CA ASN A 407 -1.39 4.27 0.14
C ASN A 407 -2.29 3.65 -0.96
N PRO A 408 -3.62 3.71 -0.80
CA PRO A 408 -4.55 3.14 -1.78
C PRO A 408 -4.41 3.68 -3.21
N ALA A 409 -4.02 4.95 -3.37
CA ALA A 409 -3.89 5.56 -4.69
C ALA A 409 -2.69 5.02 -5.48
N THR A 410 -1.52 4.93 -4.83
CA THR A 410 -0.32 4.34 -5.46
C THR A 410 -0.46 2.84 -5.63
N LEU A 411 -1.07 2.14 -4.66
CA LEU A 411 -1.44 0.73 -4.81
C LEU A 411 -2.29 0.49 -6.06
N ALA A 412 -3.34 1.28 -6.24
CA ALA A 412 -4.24 1.15 -7.39
C ALA A 412 -3.51 1.39 -8.72
N ARG A 413 -2.60 2.38 -8.78
CA ARG A 413 -1.75 2.62 -9.94
C ARG A 413 -0.84 1.42 -10.23
N ASP A 414 -0.15 0.93 -9.21
CA ASP A 414 0.81 -0.17 -9.35
C ASP A 414 0.13 -1.47 -9.78
N LEU A 415 -1.02 -1.77 -9.17
CA LEU A 415 -1.84 -2.91 -9.57
C LEU A 415 -2.42 -2.73 -10.97
N GLY A 416 -2.85 -1.52 -11.35
CA GLY A 416 -3.30 -1.22 -12.71
C GLY A 416 -2.26 -1.57 -13.76
N LEU A 417 -0.99 -1.24 -13.51
CA LEU A 417 0.14 -1.60 -14.37
C LEU A 417 0.43 -3.11 -14.35
N LEU A 418 0.50 -3.72 -13.18
CA LEU A 418 0.79 -5.16 -13.04
C LEU A 418 -0.31 -6.06 -13.63
N THR A 419 -1.56 -5.60 -13.61
CA THR A 419 -2.69 -6.31 -14.22
C THR A 419 -2.92 -5.95 -15.69
N GLY A 420 -2.15 -5.01 -16.24
CA GLY A 420 -2.30 -4.51 -17.60
C GLY A 420 -3.51 -3.63 -17.83
N ARG A 421 -4.28 -3.27 -16.80
CA ARG A 421 -5.42 -2.33 -16.89
C ARG A 421 -4.98 -0.90 -17.19
N LEU A 422 -3.75 -0.56 -16.79
CA LEU A 422 -3.06 0.66 -17.14
C LEU A 422 -1.84 0.34 -17.97
N ILE A 423 -1.54 1.19 -18.95
CA ILE A 423 -0.31 1.16 -19.73
C ILE A 423 0.34 2.54 -19.73
N GLU A 424 1.66 2.55 -19.89
CA GLU A 424 2.45 3.76 -20.03
C GLU A 424 2.62 4.10 -21.52
N THR A 425 2.25 5.30 -21.92
CA THR A 425 2.50 5.83 -23.25
C THR A 425 3.98 6.16 -23.45
N GLU A 426 4.39 6.41 -24.68
CA GLU A 426 5.76 6.87 -25.01
C GLU A 426 6.11 8.20 -24.30
N SER A 427 5.11 9.05 -24.06
CA SER A 427 5.29 10.30 -23.27
C SER A 427 5.37 10.09 -21.77
N GLY A 428 5.24 8.85 -21.28
CA GLY A 428 5.24 8.51 -19.84
C GLY A 428 3.92 8.75 -19.11
N GLU A 429 2.84 9.08 -19.85
CA GLU A 429 1.49 9.21 -19.30
C GLU A 429 0.87 7.82 -19.07
N LEU A 430 0.10 7.69 -17.98
CA LEU A 430 -0.66 6.47 -17.69
C LEU A 430 -2.08 6.60 -18.26
N ILE A 431 -2.43 5.68 -19.12
CA ILE A 431 -3.77 5.58 -19.71
C ILE A 431 -4.39 4.22 -19.42
N LYS A 432 -5.70 4.13 -19.51
CA LYS A 432 -6.40 2.85 -19.51
C LYS A 432 -6.00 2.06 -20.76
N ASN A 433 -5.72 0.77 -20.58
CA ASN A 433 -5.34 -0.08 -21.70
C ASN A 433 -6.57 -0.36 -22.60
N PRO A 434 -6.54 0.05 -23.87
CA PRO A 434 -7.66 -0.13 -24.80
C PRO A 434 -8.05 -1.61 -25.00
N LEU A 435 -7.09 -2.55 -24.83
CA LEU A 435 -7.36 -3.98 -24.97
C LEU A 435 -8.36 -4.53 -23.94
N TYR A 436 -8.67 -3.76 -22.88
CA TYR A 436 -9.68 -4.12 -21.88
C TYR A 436 -11.07 -3.53 -22.17
N ALA A 437 -11.25 -2.78 -23.26
CA ALA A 437 -12.55 -2.15 -23.56
C ALA A 437 -13.69 -3.18 -23.71
N ASP A 438 -13.37 -4.33 -24.34
CA ASP A 438 -14.34 -5.39 -24.65
C ASP A 438 -14.19 -6.63 -23.74
N LEU A 439 -13.32 -6.56 -22.71
CA LEU A 439 -13.10 -7.66 -21.78
C LEU A 439 -13.96 -7.49 -20.51
N SER A 440 -14.36 -8.61 -19.92
CA SER A 440 -15.06 -8.59 -18.63
C SER A 440 -14.16 -8.01 -17.51
N GLU A 441 -14.79 -7.57 -16.43
CA GLU A 441 -14.07 -7.00 -15.27
C GLU A 441 -13.08 -7.97 -14.62
N THR A 442 -13.31 -9.28 -14.77
CA THR A 442 -12.48 -10.37 -14.22
C THR A 442 -11.39 -10.86 -15.17
N ASP A 443 -11.46 -10.49 -16.45
CA ASP A 443 -10.49 -10.94 -17.44
C ASP A 443 -9.11 -10.31 -17.19
N VAL A 444 -8.08 -11.11 -17.42
CA VAL A 444 -6.67 -10.71 -17.36
C VAL A 444 -5.98 -11.14 -18.64
N LEU A 445 -5.27 -10.22 -19.29
CA LEU A 445 -4.47 -10.50 -20.47
C LEU A 445 -3.27 -11.39 -20.13
N ASP A 446 -2.85 -12.22 -21.08
CA ASP A 446 -1.68 -13.08 -20.92
C ASP A 446 -0.42 -12.24 -20.67
N GLY A 447 0.47 -12.76 -19.82
CA GLY A 447 1.69 -12.05 -19.40
C GLY A 447 1.50 -11.08 -18.23
N TYR A 448 0.26 -10.72 -17.87
CA TYR A 448 -0.07 -9.88 -16.73
C TYR A 448 -0.50 -10.69 -15.51
N TYR A 449 -0.66 -10.00 -14.38
CA TYR A 449 -1.06 -10.61 -13.12
C TYR A 449 -2.55 -10.46 -12.87
N ALA A 450 -3.15 -11.48 -12.25
CA ALA A 450 -4.49 -11.42 -11.67
C ALA A 450 -4.38 -11.10 -10.17
N VAL A 451 -5.28 -10.26 -9.65
CA VAL A 451 -5.44 -10.08 -8.21
C VAL A 451 -6.18 -11.29 -7.66
N THR A 452 -5.54 -12.07 -6.80
CA THR A 452 -6.10 -13.30 -6.20
C THR A 452 -6.59 -13.09 -4.77
N ARG A 453 -6.03 -12.13 -4.06
CA ARG A 453 -6.46 -11.77 -2.70
C ARG A 453 -6.18 -10.29 -2.46
N ILE A 454 -7.07 -9.65 -1.74
CA ILE A 454 -6.87 -8.31 -1.19
C ILE A 454 -7.40 -8.28 0.23
N GLN A 455 -6.63 -7.68 1.15
CA GLN A 455 -7.02 -7.54 2.54
C GLN A 455 -6.49 -6.23 3.12
N PRO A 456 -7.37 -5.26 3.45
CA PRO A 456 -6.99 -4.08 4.22
C PRO A 456 -6.76 -4.41 5.69
N TYR A 457 -5.88 -3.62 6.34
CA TYR A 457 -5.55 -3.70 7.77
C TYR A 457 -5.62 -2.32 8.39
N ASP A 458 -6.27 -2.20 9.53
CA ASP A 458 -6.32 -0.95 10.28
C ASP A 458 -5.09 -0.79 11.19
N MET A 459 -3.93 -0.57 10.57
CA MET A 459 -2.67 -0.30 11.26
C MET A 459 -2.73 0.99 12.10
N PHE A 460 -3.56 1.95 11.68
CA PHE A 460 -3.66 3.27 12.28
C PHE A 460 -5.12 3.64 12.64
N PRO A 461 -5.73 2.97 13.65
CA PRO A 461 -7.05 3.34 14.16
C PRO A 461 -7.22 4.85 14.38
N GLN A 462 -8.42 5.37 14.20
CA GLN A 462 -8.77 6.78 14.36
C GLN A 462 -8.17 7.73 13.32
N THR A 463 -7.46 7.19 12.31
CA THR A 463 -6.86 7.96 11.22
C THR A 463 -7.35 7.46 9.86
N LYS A 464 -7.17 8.28 8.85
CA LYS A 464 -7.48 7.95 7.44
C LYS A 464 -6.59 6.88 6.80
N HIS A 465 -5.51 6.49 7.45
CA HIS A 465 -4.53 5.57 6.88
C HIS A 465 -5.01 4.12 6.95
N VAL A 466 -4.67 3.36 5.92
CA VAL A 466 -4.95 1.92 5.80
C VAL A 466 -3.75 1.23 5.17
N GLU A 467 -3.35 0.10 5.73
CA GLU A 467 -2.41 -0.82 5.10
C GLU A 467 -3.19 -1.86 4.30
N THR A 468 -2.66 -2.28 3.17
CA THR A 468 -3.35 -3.26 2.32
C THR A 468 -2.37 -4.31 1.82
N LEU A 469 -2.67 -5.59 2.10
CA LEU A 469 -1.95 -6.73 1.54
C LEU A 469 -2.70 -7.21 0.31
N VAL A 470 -1.96 -7.40 -0.80
CA VAL A 470 -2.50 -7.89 -2.08
C VAL A 470 -1.66 -9.05 -2.57
N CYS A 471 -2.31 -10.14 -2.96
CA CYS A 471 -1.67 -11.24 -3.64
C CYS A 471 -2.01 -11.22 -5.12
N LEU A 472 -1.00 -11.49 -5.93
CA LEU A 472 -1.09 -11.52 -7.38
C LEU A 472 -0.56 -12.87 -7.88
N SER A 473 -1.21 -13.41 -8.90
CA SER A 473 -0.74 -14.59 -9.63
C SER A 473 -0.60 -14.26 -11.10
N LYS A 474 0.53 -14.63 -11.72
CA LYS A 474 0.74 -14.40 -13.14
C LYS A 474 -0.17 -15.31 -13.93
N LYS A 475 -0.93 -14.75 -14.88
CA LYS A 475 -1.72 -15.55 -15.80
C LYS A 475 -0.76 -16.16 -16.84
N THR A 476 -0.72 -17.47 -16.87
CA THR A 476 -0.06 -18.26 -17.90
C THR A 476 -1.15 -19.02 -18.64
N GLU A 477 -0.95 -19.32 -19.92
CA GLU A 477 -1.95 -19.97 -20.81
C GLU A 477 -2.55 -21.31 -20.28
N LYS A 478 -2.16 -21.74 -19.07
CA LYS A 478 -2.54 -23.04 -18.49
C LYS A 478 -3.37 -22.98 -17.18
N HIS A 479 -3.90 -21.84 -16.77
CA HIS A 479 -4.72 -21.80 -15.55
C HIS A 479 -6.22 -21.90 -15.86
N ILE A 480 -6.80 -23.04 -15.56
CA ILE A 480 -8.23 -23.24 -15.41
C ILE A 480 -8.57 -22.79 -13.98
N ASN A 481 -9.30 -21.68 -13.82
CA ASN A 481 -9.86 -21.32 -12.53
C ASN A 481 -11.03 -22.25 -12.24
N ILE A 482 -10.88 -23.09 -11.25
CA ILE A 482 -11.99 -23.90 -10.70
C ILE A 482 -12.41 -23.22 -9.41
N ASP A 483 -13.51 -22.51 -9.43
CA ASP A 483 -14.20 -22.09 -8.21
C ASP A 483 -14.89 -23.32 -7.61
N VAL A 484 -14.32 -23.88 -6.55
CA VAL A 484 -14.94 -24.98 -5.81
C VAL A 484 -15.72 -24.36 -4.66
N GLU A 485 -17.03 -24.22 -4.80
CA GLU A 485 -17.93 -24.01 -3.66
C GLU A 485 -18.04 -25.33 -2.89
N PHE A 486 -17.48 -25.36 -1.69
CA PHE A 486 -17.72 -26.45 -0.76
C PHE A 486 -19.12 -26.30 -0.14
N GLY A 487 -20.10 -26.96 -0.72
CA GLY A 487 -21.37 -27.22 -0.05
C GLY A 487 -21.17 -28.36 0.96
N GLU A 488 -21.73 -28.21 2.17
CA GLU A 488 -21.78 -29.28 3.14
C GLU A 488 -22.64 -30.44 2.57
N GLY A 489 -21.97 -31.49 2.10
CA GLY A 489 -22.61 -32.71 1.60
C GLY A 489 -21.56 -33.76 1.25
N GLU A 490 -21.59 -34.89 1.97
CA GLU A 490 -20.70 -36.04 1.80
C GLU A 490 -20.72 -36.60 0.37
N GLY A 491 -19.60 -36.54 -0.33
CA GLY A 491 -19.39 -37.22 -1.60
C GLY A 491 -17.95 -37.02 -2.12
N GLN A 492 -17.11 -38.04 -1.99
CA GLN A 492 -15.79 -38.05 -2.62
C GLN A 492 -15.94 -38.16 -4.14
N ILE A 493 -15.64 -37.07 -4.86
CA ILE A 493 -15.50 -37.09 -6.31
C ILE A 493 -14.07 -37.56 -6.64
N SER A 494 -13.96 -38.65 -7.36
CA SER A 494 -12.67 -39.19 -7.80
C SER A 494 -11.97 -38.23 -8.77
N LEU A 495 -10.69 -37.89 -8.52
CA LEU A 495 -9.85 -37.08 -9.40
C LEU A 495 -9.82 -37.56 -10.87
N LYS A 496 -10.04 -38.86 -11.11
CA LYS A 496 -10.15 -39.43 -12.45
C LYS A 496 -11.41 -38.96 -13.19
N LYS A 497 -12.55 -38.85 -12.52
CA LYS A 497 -13.79 -38.37 -13.13
C LYS A 497 -13.73 -36.89 -13.46
N LEU A 498 -13.09 -36.08 -12.59
CA LEU A 498 -12.83 -34.66 -12.86
C LEU A 498 -11.87 -34.46 -14.06
N GLN A 499 -10.88 -35.32 -14.21
CA GLN A 499 -9.92 -35.26 -15.33
C GLN A 499 -10.56 -35.69 -16.67
N GLU A 500 -11.52 -36.61 -16.65
CA GLU A 500 -12.27 -37.02 -17.84
C GLU A 500 -13.24 -35.93 -18.29
N GLU A 501 -13.99 -35.29 -17.37
CA GLU A 501 -14.87 -34.16 -17.67
C GLU A 501 -14.11 -32.90 -18.14
N LEU A 502 -12.91 -32.64 -17.63
CA LEU A 502 -12.03 -31.55 -18.07
C LEU A 502 -11.44 -31.78 -19.46
N ASN A 503 -11.22 -33.03 -19.86
CA ASN A 503 -10.76 -33.37 -21.21
C ASN A 503 -11.85 -33.21 -22.28
N GLU A 504 -13.12 -33.31 -21.91
CA GLU A 504 -14.26 -33.07 -22.82
C GLU A 504 -14.58 -31.57 -23.02
N GLN A 505 -14.10 -30.66 -22.14
CA GLN A 505 -14.33 -29.22 -22.19
C GLN A 505 -13.15 -28.39 -22.73
N LYS A 506 -12.22 -28.99 -23.49
CA LYS A 506 -11.14 -28.22 -24.10
C LYS A 506 -11.69 -27.16 -25.07
N PRO A 507 -11.39 -25.86 -24.89
CA PRO A 507 -11.77 -24.86 -25.89
C PRO A 507 -11.07 -25.20 -27.21
N LYS A 508 -11.85 -25.31 -28.28
CA LYS A 508 -11.34 -25.54 -29.64
C LYS A 508 -10.34 -24.43 -29.97
N LYS A 509 -9.12 -24.82 -30.36
CA LYS A 509 -8.06 -23.90 -30.78
C LYS A 509 -8.61 -22.96 -31.86
N LYS A 510 -8.58 -21.66 -31.69
CA LYS A 510 -9.00 -20.70 -32.72
C LYS A 510 -8.12 -20.89 -33.95
N THR A 511 -8.72 -21.33 -35.05
CA THR A 511 -8.04 -21.53 -36.34
C THR A 511 -7.62 -20.17 -36.91
N THR A 512 -6.34 -20.02 -37.21
CA THR A 512 -5.77 -18.82 -37.83
C THR A 512 -5.80 -18.89 -39.34
N TYR A 513 -5.68 -17.76 -40.05
CA TYR A 513 -5.52 -17.74 -41.49
C TYR A 513 -4.29 -18.53 -41.95
N LYS A 514 -3.27 -18.63 -41.14
CA LYS A 514 -2.08 -19.43 -41.39
C LYS A 514 -2.37 -20.93 -41.37
N ASP A 515 -3.22 -21.40 -40.46
CA ASP A 515 -3.63 -22.80 -40.41
C ASP A 515 -4.40 -23.19 -41.67
N VAL A 516 -5.30 -22.33 -42.13
CA VAL A 516 -6.05 -22.50 -43.40
C VAL A 516 -5.11 -22.51 -44.60
N GLN A 517 -4.12 -21.63 -44.67
CA GLN A 517 -3.11 -21.59 -45.73
C GLN A 517 -2.29 -22.86 -45.75
N THR A 518 -1.81 -23.34 -44.61
CA THR A 518 -1.03 -24.55 -44.49
C THR A 518 -1.82 -25.79 -44.96
N TYR A 519 -3.07 -25.92 -44.53
CA TYR A 519 -3.94 -27.01 -44.96
C TYR A 519 -4.14 -27.03 -46.48
N ILE A 520 -4.36 -25.87 -47.11
CA ILE A 520 -4.58 -25.76 -48.56
C ILE A 520 -3.27 -26.12 -49.32
N GLU A 521 -2.13 -25.63 -48.82
CA GLU A 521 -0.81 -25.94 -49.44
C GLU A 521 -0.50 -27.43 -49.36
N GLU A 522 -0.76 -28.08 -48.22
CA GLU A 522 -0.52 -29.52 -48.03
C GLU A 522 -1.47 -30.42 -48.83
N LYS A 523 -2.78 -30.01 -48.94
CA LYS A 523 -3.79 -30.84 -49.56
C LYS A 523 -3.94 -30.60 -51.09
N TYR A 524 -3.78 -29.35 -51.53
CA TYR A 524 -4.01 -28.96 -52.90
C TYR A 524 -2.76 -28.49 -53.66
N GLY A 525 -1.61 -28.33 -52.97
CA GLY A 525 -0.31 -28.05 -53.59
C GLY A 525 -0.13 -26.60 -54.07
N PHE A 526 -1.00 -25.67 -53.69
CA PHE A 526 -0.86 -24.26 -54.02
C PHE A 526 -1.10 -23.33 -52.83
N LYS A 527 -0.55 -22.11 -52.92
CA LYS A 527 -0.68 -21.08 -51.87
C LYS A 527 -1.83 -20.14 -52.10
N VAL A 528 -2.61 -19.86 -51.09
CA VAL A 528 -3.65 -18.84 -51.11
C VAL A 528 -3.25 -17.62 -50.30
N HIS A 529 -3.61 -16.43 -50.77
CA HIS A 529 -3.36 -15.21 -50.02
C HIS A 529 -4.42 -15.03 -48.92
N THR A 530 -4.04 -14.46 -47.77
CA THR A 530 -4.97 -14.20 -46.66
C THR A 530 -6.17 -13.33 -47.06
N ALA A 531 -5.98 -12.42 -48.00
CA ALA A 531 -7.05 -11.60 -48.55
C ALA A 531 -8.14 -12.44 -49.25
N TYR A 532 -7.80 -13.56 -49.90
CA TYR A 532 -8.75 -14.46 -50.53
C TYR A 532 -9.55 -15.26 -49.50
N ILE A 533 -8.91 -15.68 -48.42
CA ILE A 533 -9.59 -16.33 -47.29
C ILE A 533 -10.59 -15.36 -46.65
N ALA A 534 -10.19 -14.10 -46.48
CA ALA A 534 -11.05 -13.04 -45.96
C ALA A 534 -12.24 -12.72 -46.89
N GLU A 535 -12.03 -12.75 -48.19
CA GLU A 535 -13.10 -12.55 -49.18
C GLU A 535 -14.13 -13.68 -49.15
N VAL A 536 -13.70 -14.92 -49.18
CA VAL A 536 -14.58 -16.11 -49.09
C VAL A 536 -15.34 -16.15 -47.77
N LYS A 537 -14.70 -15.79 -46.66
CA LYS A 537 -15.39 -15.69 -45.35
C LYS A 537 -16.49 -14.62 -45.36
N ARG A 538 -16.25 -13.47 -46.03
CA ARG A 538 -17.22 -12.38 -46.14
C ARG A 538 -18.43 -12.80 -46.99
N ASP A 539 -18.15 -13.47 -48.12
CA ASP A 539 -19.20 -13.97 -49.01
C ASP A 539 -20.06 -15.04 -48.33
N LEU A 540 -19.52 -15.76 -47.38
CA LEU A 540 -20.23 -16.73 -46.54
C LEU A 540 -20.94 -16.10 -45.33
N GLY A 541 -20.87 -14.78 -45.13
CA GLY A 541 -21.49 -14.08 -44.01
C GLY A 541 -20.83 -14.35 -42.65
N LEU A 542 -19.58 -14.80 -42.62
CA LEU A 542 -18.85 -15.12 -41.38
C LEU A 542 -18.28 -13.86 -40.71
N PRO A 543 -18.17 -13.83 -39.36
CA PRO A 543 -17.60 -12.69 -38.64
C PRO A 543 -16.19 -12.37 -39.12
N MET A 544 -15.94 -11.08 -39.40
CA MET A 544 -14.64 -10.57 -39.85
C MET A 544 -14.05 -9.65 -38.80
N TYR A 545 -12.74 -9.72 -38.60
CA TYR A 545 -12.00 -8.76 -37.80
C TYR A 545 -11.13 -7.93 -38.75
N ASP A 546 -11.20 -6.59 -38.63
CA ASP A 546 -10.35 -5.71 -39.45
C ASP A 546 -8.89 -5.86 -39.06
N ALA A 547 -8.03 -5.97 -40.06
CA ALA A 547 -6.58 -6.01 -39.82
C ALA A 547 -6.09 -4.63 -39.37
N PRO A 548 -5.10 -4.53 -38.46
CA PRO A 548 -4.57 -3.25 -37.99
C PRO A 548 -4.00 -2.34 -39.08
N ASN A 549 -3.83 -2.84 -40.33
CA ASN A 549 -3.26 -2.15 -41.47
C ASN A 549 -4.27 -2.01 -42.64
N ALA A 550 -5.58 -2.01 -42.36
CA ALA A 550 -6.59 -1.77 -43.39
C ALA A 550 -6.50 -0.33 -43.91
N VAL A 551 -6.22 -0.14 -45.23
CA VAL A 551 -6.16 1.17 -45.90
C VAL A 551 -7.45 1.38 -46.65
N GLU A 552 -8.05 2.54 -46.55
CA GLU A 552 -9.32 2.87 -47.22
C GLU A 552 -9.22 2.99 -48.75
N GLU A 553 -8.02 3.22 -49.32
CA GLU A 553 -7.82 3.28 -50.78
C GLU A 553 -6.76 2.31 -51.26
N LEU A 554 -7.12 1.41 -52.17
CA LEU A 554 -6.20 0.45 -52.79
C LEU A 554 -5.48 1.07 -53.99
N LYS A 555 -4.16 1.09 -53.97
CA LYS A 555 -3.28 1.58 -55.06
C LYS A 555 -3.29 0.71 -56.33
N LYS A 556 -3.93 -0.48 -56.33
CA LYS A 556 -4.08 -1.39 -57.47
C LYS A 556 -5.46 -2.09 -57.41
N PRO A 557 -6.07 -2.48 -58.54
CA PRO A 557 -7.33 -3.21 -58.55
C PRO A 557 -7.19 -4.56 -57.81
N ARG A 558 -8.24 -4.94 -57.07
CA ARG A 558 -8.30 -6.22 -56.35
C ARG A 558 -8.23 -7.38 -57.33
N GLN A 559 -7.34 -8.33 -57.11
CA GLN A 559 -7.41 -9.66 -57.69
C GLN A 559 -8.35 -10.52 -56.86
N HIS A 560 -9.28 -11.22 -57.51
CA HIS A 560 -10.19 -12.16 -56.84
C HIS A 560 -9.66 -13.58 -56.90
N PRO A 561 -10.00 -14.45 -55.92
CA PRO A 561 -9.62 -15.86 -55.96
C PRO A 561 -10.27 -16.58 -57.15
N THR A 562 -9.57 -17.52 -57.72
CA THR A 562 -10.13 -18.42 -58.75
C THR A 562 -11.20 -19.35 -58.15
N ALA A 563 -12.08 -19.92 -58.96
CA ALA A 563 -13.09 -20.87 -58.47
C ALA A 563 -12.50 -22.04 -57.72
N GLU A 564 -11.32 -22.52 -58.15
CA GLU A 564 -10.56 -23.60 -57.49
C GLU A 564 -10.05 -23.17 -56.12
N MET A 565 -9.53 -21.94 -55.96
CA MET A 565 -9.12 -21.37 -54.69
C MET A 565 -10.30 -21.18 -53.71
N VAL A 566 -11.44 -20.76 -54.21
CA VAL A 566 -12.66 -20.62 -53.43
C VAL A 566 -13.12 -21.94 -52.84
N GLU A 567 -13.12 -23.01 -53.62
CA GLU A 567 -13.50 -24.35 -53.15
C GLU A 567 -12.47 -24.93 -52.16
N ALA A 568 -11.17 -24.75 -52.40
CA ALA A 568 -10.13 -25.15 -51.45
C ALA A 568 -10.23 -24.39 -50.12
N ILE A 569 -10.57 -23.10 -50.12
CA ILE A 569 -10.79 -22.30 -48.93
C ILE A 569 -12.03 -22.79 -48.18
N LYS A 570 -13.15 -23.04 -48.88
CA LYS A 570 -14.35 -23.59 -48.26
C LYS A 570 -14.10 -24.97 -47.62
N ASP A 571 -13.36 -25.83 -48.28
CA ASP A 571 -13.00 -27.13 -47.75
C ASP A 571 -12.12 -27.00 -46.49
N ALA A 572 -11.15 -26.12 -46.51
CA ALA A 572 -10.35 -25.82 -45.32
C ALA A 572 -11.21 -25.24 -44.17
N LEU A 573 -12.14 -24.36 -44.45
CA LEU A 573 -13.05 -23.83 -43.43
C LEU A 573 -13.96 -24.90 -42.83
N LYS A 574 -14.42 -25.89 -43.64
CA LYS A 574 -15.12 -27.07 -43.15
C LYS A 574 -14.24 -27.96 -42.30
N HIS A 575 -13.00 -28.25 -42.76
CA HIS A 575 -12.06 -29.06 -41.99
C HIS A 575 -11.82 -28.51 -40.60
N PHE A 576 -11.73 -27.21 -40.45
CA PHE A 576 -11.57 -26.53 -39.17
C PHE A 576 -12.88 -26.22 -38.45
N GLU A 577 -14.02 -26.76 -38.92
CA GLU A 577 -15.36 -26.56 -38.32
C GLU A 577 -15.73 -25.06 -38.15
N ILE A 578 -15.34 -24.22 -39.13
CA ILE A 578 -15.67 -22.81 -39.14
C ILE A 578 -17.01 -22.57 -39.91
N ILE A 579 -17.36 -23.46 -40.82
CA ILE A 579 -18.65 -23.52 -41.57
C ILE A 579 -19.20 -24.93 -41.60
#